data_b644d750ee5098c005e1673ed525101e
#
_entry.id   b644d750ee5098c005e1673ed525101e
#
_cell.length_a   1.000
_cell.length_b   1.000
_cell.length_c   1.000
_cell.angle_alpha   90.00
_cell.angle_beta   90.00
_cell.angle_gamma   90.00
#
_symmetry.space_group_name_H-M   'P 1'
#
loop_
_entity.id
_entity.type
_entity.pdbx_description
1 polymer ?
#
loop_
_entity_poly.entity_id
_entity_poly.type
_entity_poly.pdbx_seq_one_letter_code
_entity_poly.pdbx_strand_id
1 'polypeptide(L)'
;MKIFIPTKNKDSIGGGWTFMKNFISGMKRYYKDVEFVGSLEECDILLISGVTLVDPDTVTKASQLGKKIVFRVDNIPRKSRNKRSRVYSNMRTFAESADMVVFQSEWAQMYAGFLTGNGLLNSMVIYNGVDKDIFYPGPEFESSDYKSLKYLYVQSQKNENKRFAEAAYIFHMRWRKDQNIKLTIIGEFPSDLVSADFDFFAGENIEYLGVVPDRKVLADIYRGHDILLFPAFADASPNTVLEARACGLLVEGVNDVGGTKELLEDGLDITLERMCQDYYSLFSFLMTDVKEVSV
;
A
#
# COMPACT_ATOMS: atom_id res chain seq x y z
N MET A 1 19.68 15.94 5.93
CA MET A 1 19.23 14.67 6.51
C MET A 1 19.40 13.56 5.47
N LYS A 2 20.20 12.55 5.78
CA LYS A 2 20.57 11.47 4.84
C LYS A 2 19.83 10.17 5.20
N ILE A 3 19.09 9.62 4.24
CA ILE A 3 18.25 8.44 4.42
C ILE A 3 18.76 7.29 3.56
N PHE A 4 18.96 6.13 4.18
CA PHE A 4 19.25 4.89 3.48
C PHE A 4 18.04 3.96 3.51
N ILE A 5 17.63 3.49 2.32
CA ILE A 5 16.54 2.50 2.18
C ILE A 5 17.13 1.28 1.47
N PRO A 6 17.54 0.25 2.22
CA PRO A 6 18.08 -0.97 1.64
C PRO A 6 17.01 -1.74 0.87
N THR A 7 17.39 -2.28 -0.29
CA THR A 7 16.49 -3.05 -1.15
C THR A 7 17.21 -4.25 -1.74
N LYS A 8 16.64 -5.44 -1.61
CA LYS A 8 17.21 -6.68 -2.15
C LYS A 8 17.04 -6.85 -3.66
N ASN A 9 15.99 -6.26 -4.25
CA ASN A 9 15.64 -6.38 -5.67
C ASN A 9 15.17 -5.04 -6.23
N LYS A 10 15.75 -4.58 -7.34
CA LYS A 10 15.44 -3.25 -7.91
C LYS A 10 14.21 -3.19 -8.82
N ASP A 11 13.66 -4.33 -9.30
CA ASP A 11 12.65 -4.39 -10.36
C ASP A 11 11.42 -5.24 -10.00
N SER A 12 10.95 -5.18 -8.76
CA SER A 12 9.75 -5.90 -8.36
C SER A 12 8.48 -5.04 -8.46
N ILE A 13 7.33 -5.68 -8.71
CA ILE A 13 6.01 -5.08 -8.70
C ILE A 13 5.32 -5.43 -7.38
N GLY A 14 4.64 -4.48 -6.75
CA GLY A 14 3.87 -4.72 -5.51
C GLY A 14 3.80 -3.51 -4.59
N GLY A 15 2.96 -3.60 -3.56
CA GLY A 15 2.64 -2.47 -2.68
C GLY A 15 3.85 -1.83 -1.99
N GLY A 16 4.82 -2.61 -1.52
CA GLY A 16 6.05 -2.10 -0.91
C GLY A 16 6.93 -1.30 -1.89
N TRP A 17 7.01 -1.75 -3.14
CA TRP A 17 7.75 -1.05 -4.20
C TRP A 17 7.04 0.24 -4.64
N THR A 18 5.72 0.20 -4.74
CA THR A 18 4.91 1.40 -5.03
C THR A 18 5.12 2.44 -3.93
N PHE A 19 5.07 2.01 -2.66
CA PHE A 19 5.38 2.91 -1.54
C PHE A 19 6.75 3.55 -1.70
N MET A 20 7.82 2.76 -1.89
CA MET A 20 9.19 3.29 -1.99
C MET A 20 9.35 4.30 -3.12
N LYS A 21 8.83 3.99 -4.32
CA LYS A 21 8.90 4.90 -5.46
C LYS A 21 8.17 6.21 -5.17
N ASN A 22 6.97 6.15 -4.64
CA ASN A 22 6.18 7.30 -4.27
C ASN A 22 6.88 8.11 -3.17
N PHE A 23 7.35 7.45 -2.11
CA PHE A 23 8.03 8.07 -1.00
C PHE A 23 9.30 8.81 -1.42
N ILE A 24 10.21 8.16 -2.17
CA ILE A 24 11.44 8.79 -2.65
C ILE A 24 11.13 9.98 -3.57
N SER A 25 10.17 9.81 -4.49
CA SER A 25 9.75 10.88 -5.41
C SER A 25 9.14 12.05 -4.65
N GLY A 26 8.25 11.78 -3.70
CA GLY A 26 7.60 12.80 -2.88
C GLY A 26 8.59 13.55 -2.00
N MET A 27 9.45 12.83 -1.25
CA MET A 27 10.46 13.47 -0.40
C MET A 27 11.39 14.38 -1.21
N LYS A 28 11.85 13.96 -2.39
CA LYS A 28 12.66 14.81 -3.27
C LYS A 28 11.90 16.03 -3.81
N ARG A 29 10.57 15.92 -4.00
CA ARG A 29 9.71 17.00 -4.48
C ARG A 29 9.50 18.06 -3.39
N TYR A 30 9.19 17.64 -2.18
CA TYR A 30 8.76 18.53 -1.11
C TYR A 30 9.88 18.99 -0.17
N TYR A 31 10.96 18.19 0.01
CA TYR A 31 12.01 18.43 0.99
C TYR A 31 13.40 18.41 0.36
N LYS A 32 13.99 19.59 0.14
CA LYS A 32 15.30 19.74 -0.54
C LYS A 32 16.50 19.40 0.33
N ASP A 33 16.33 19.37 1.64
CA ASP A 33 17.33 19.01 2.64
C ASP A 33 17.39 17.51 2.92
N VAL A 34 16.55 16.69 2.24
CA VAL A 34 16.56 15.24 2.31
C VAL A 34 17.37 14.65 1.15
N GLU A 35 18.36 13.85 1.49
CA GLU A 35 19.23 13.13 0.57
C GLU A 35 19.05 11.61 0.76
N PHE A 36 18.89 10.88 -0.33
CA PHE A 36 18.91 9.41 -0.31
C PHE A 36 20.29 8.92 -0.69
N VAL A 37 20.93 8.21 0.26
CA VAL A 37 22.31 7.71 0.11
C VAL A 37 22.35 6.22 -0.24
N GLY A 38 23.52 5.78 -0.75
CA GLY A 38 23.70 4.43 -1.27
C GLY A 38 24.14 3.41 -0.23
N SER A 39 24.61 3.84 0.94
CA SER A 39 25.16 2.97 1.97
C SER A 39 24.71 3.32 3.38
N LEU A 40 24.80 2.33 4.27
CA LEU A 40 24.47 2.49 5.68
C LEU A 40 25.44 3.46 6.40
N GLU A 41 26.70 3.46 6.00
CA GLU A 41 27.74 4.28 6.60
C GLU A 41 27.46 5.79 6.42
N GLU A 42 26.90 6.15 5.27
CA GLU A 42 26.65 7.55 4.90
C GLU A 42 25.35 8.11 5.49
N CYS A 43 24.43 7.24 5.94
CA CYS A 43 23.10 7.71 6.37
C CYS A 43 23.10 8.23 7.80
N ASP A 44 22.11 9.08 8.07
CA ASP A 44 21.67 9.45 9.42
C ASP A 44 20.58 8.48 9.88
N ILE A 45 19.68 8.12 8.96
CA ILE A 45 18.49 7.30 9.21
C ILE A 45 18.48 6.08 8.29
N LEU A 46 18.31 4.88 8.86
CA LEU A 46 17.93 3.67 8.17
C LEU A 46 16.41 3.56 8.14
N LEU A 47 15.79 3.64 6.95
CA LEU A 47 14.37 3.34 6.77
C LEU A 47 14.19 1.90 6.26
N ILE A 48 13.68 1.03 7.12
CA ILE A 48 13.27 -0.33 6.77
C ILE A 48 11.87 -0.26 6.18
N SER A 49 11.76 -0.29 4.84
CA SER A 49 10.49 -0.13 4.12
C SER A 49 9.59 -1.37 4.12
N GLY A 50 10.12 -2.51 4.57
CA GLY A 50 9.39 -3.77 4.69
C GLY A 50 10.25 -4.89 5.26
N VAL A 51 9.61 -5.76 6.04
CA VAL A 51 10.30 -6.84 6.80
C VAL A 51 11.03 -7.85 5.92
N THR A 52 10.60 -8.03 4.68
CA THR A 52 11.22 -8.99 3.74
C THR A 52 12.26 -8.36 2.82
N LEU A 53 12.41 -7.04 2.86
CA LEU A 53 13.26 -6.27 1.95
C LEU A 53 14.65 -6.02 2.50
N VAL A 54 14.87 -6.26 3.80
CA VAL A 54 16.12 -5.96 4.51
C VAL A 54 16.66 -7.22 5.19
N ASP A 55 17.99 -7.34 5.24
CA ASP A 55 18.63 -8.40 6.03
C ASP A 55 18.74 -7.99 7.50
N PRO A 56 18.52 -8.92 8.46
CA PRO A 56 18.70 -8.65 9.88
C PRO A 56 20.09 -8.11 10.23
N ASP A 57 21.14 -8.58 9.54
CA ASP A 57 22.51 -8.11 9.75
C ASP A 57 22.66 -6.61 9.45
N THR A 58 21.92 -6.08 8.47
CA THR A 58 21.89 -4.64 8.17
C THR A 58 21.33 -3.85 9.35
N VAL A 59 20.29 -4.36 10.01
CA VAL A 59 19.66 -3.70 11.17
C VAL A 59 20.60 -3.74 12.37
N THR A 60 21.23 -4.90 12.63
CA THR A 60 22.22 -5.05 13.69
C THR A 60 23.39 -4.09 13.49
N LYS A 61 23.92 -3.98 12.28
CA LYS A 61 24.99 -3.06 11.93
C LYS A 61 24.58 -1.59 12.11
N ALA A 62 23.35 -1.24 11.74
CA ALA A 62 22.83 0.12 11.95
C ALA A 62 22.80 0.51 13.42
N SER A 63 22.33 -0.38 14.30
CA SER A 63 22.35 -0.18 15.75
C SER A 63 23.78 -0.01 16.28
N GLN A 64 24.72 -0.83 15.83
CA GLN A 64 26.16 -0.74 16.23
C GLN A 64 26.80 0.59 15.79
N LEU A 65 26.37 1.14 14.65
CA LEU A 65 26.84 2.41 14.13
C LEU A 65 26.07 3.62 14.71
N GLY A 66 25.15 3.42 15.66
CA GLY A 66 24.36 4.47 16.26
C GLY A 66 23.43 5.20 15.29
N LYS A 67 23.03 4.53 14.17
CA LYS A 67 22.10 5.11 13.20
C LYS A 67 20.68 5.10 13.76
N LYS A 68 19.89 6.13 13.45
CA LYS A 68 18.47 6.11 13.73
C LYS A 68 17.76 5.10 12.84
N ILE A 69 16.91 4.28 13.42
CA ILE A 69 16.22 3.18 12.72
C ILE A 69 14.73 3.43 12.74
N VAL A 70 14.12 3.56 11.58
CA VAL A 70 12.67 3.60 11.40
C VAL A 70 12.22 2.34 10.67
N PHE A 71 11.34 1.57 11.32
CA PHE A 71 10.79 0.34 10.74
C PHE A 71 9.35 0.54 10.32
N ARG A 72 9.10 0.52 9.00
CA ARG A 72 7.76 0.50 8.44
C ARG A 72 7.26 -0.93 8.30
N VAL A 73 6.14 -1.23 8.96
CA VAL A 73 5.50 -2.54 8.90
C VAL A 73 4.63 -2.61 7.63
N ASP A 74 5.19 -3.16 6.55
CA ASP A 74 4.51 -3.29 5.25
C ASP A 74 3.61 -4.51 5.15
N ASN A 75 3.78 -5.47 6.05
CA ASN A 75 3.25 -6.80 5.87
C ASN A 75 2.80 -7.43 7.18
N ILE A 76 1.52 -7.71 7.26
CA ILE A 76 0.96 -8.44 8.40
C ILE A 76 1.06 -9.94 8.10
N PRO A 77 1.66 -10.74 9.00
CA PRO A 77 1.80 -12.17 8.80
C PRO A 77 0.45 -12.85 8.62
N ARG A 78 0.31 -13.65 7.57
CA ARG A 78 -0.95 -14.34 7.20
C ARG A 78 -0.72 -15.83 7.00
N LYS A 79 -1.76 -16.64 7.15
CA LYS A 79 -1.70 -18.10 6.94
C LYS A 79 -1.19 -18.53 5.56
N SER A 80 -1.47 -17.77 4.54
CA SER A 80 -1.13 -18.06 3.15
C SER A 80 0.36 -17.93 2.78
N ARG A 81 1.24 -17.50 3.71
CA ARG A 81 2.68 -17.35 3.40
C ARG A 81 3.53 -18.42 4.07
N ASN A 82 4.18 -19.27 3.29
CA ASN A 82 5.01 -20.41 3.72
C ASN A 82 6.24 -20.06 4.60
N LYS A 83 6.56 -18.76 4.80
CA LYS A 83 7.74 -18.30 5.57
C LYS A 83 7.39 -17.56 6.85
N ARG A 84 6.29 -17.91 7.49
CA ARG A 84 5.73 -17.23 8.66
C ARG A 84 6.72 -17.05 9.81
N SER A 85 7.38 -18.10 10.26
CA SER A 85 8.25 -18.05 11.43
C SER A 85 9.39 -17.04 11.26
N ARG A 86 10.02 -17.00 10.08
CA ARG A 86 11.09 -16.05 9.77
C ARG A 86 10.59 -14.61 9.68
N VAL A 87 9.41 -14.38 9.08
CA VAL A 87 8.80 -13.04 8.99
C VAL A 87 8.46 -12.51 10.38
N TYR A 88 7.89 -13.33 11.25
CA TYR A 88 7.60 -12.96 12.64
C TYR A 88 8.87 -12.65 13.43
N SER A 89 9.88 -13.53 13.34
CA SER A 89 11.16 -13.32 14.02
C SER A 89 11.79 -12.00 13.59
N ASN A 90 11.90 -11.76 12.28
CA ASN A 90 12.49 -10.52 11.76
C ASN A 90 11.66 -9.29 12.16
N MET A 91 10.32 -9.37 12.09
CA MET A 91 9.44 -8.27 12.48
C MET A 91 9.67 -7.88 13.94
N ARG A 92 9.77 -8.85 14.84
CA ARG A 92 10.06 -8.61 16.24
C ARG A 92 11.46 -7.99 16.44
N THR A 93 12.48 -8.59 15.84
CA THR A 93 13.86 -8.08 15.92
C THR A 93 13.98 -6.64 15.39
N PHE A 94 13.31 -6.34 14.27
CA PHE A 94 13.33 -4.99 13.71
C PHE A 94 12.59 -3.99 14.58
N ALA A 95 11.44 -4.38 15.14
CA ALA A 95 10.68 -3.53 16.06
C ALA A 95 11.46 -3.24 17.36
N GLU A 96 12.14 -4.25 17.91
CA GLU A 96 12.98 -4.10 19.12
C GLU A 96 14.21 -3.21 18.87
N SER A 97 14.71 -3.16 17.64
CA SER A 97 15.88 -2.37 17.24
C SER A 97 15.53 -0.96 16.74
N ALA A 98 14.26 -0.69 16.46
CA ALA A 98 13.83 0.58 15.86
C ALA A 98 13.66 1.68 16.90
N ASP A 99 14.12 2.89 16.58
CA ASP A 99 13.77 4.10 17.35
C ASP A 99 12.28 4.44 17.18
N MET A 100 11.70 4.12 16.00
CA MET A 100 10.26 4.27 15.74
C MET A 100 9.75 3.17 14.81
N VAL A 101 8.58 2.61 15.15
CA VAL A 101 7.83 1.68 14.29
C VAL A 101 6.67 2.41 13.63
N VAL A 102 6.58 2.36 12.30
CA VAL A 102 5.51 3.00 11.54
C VAL A 102 4.55 1.95 10.99
N PHE A 103 3.28 2.09 11.34
CA PHE A 103 2.19 1.29 10.79
C PHE A 103 1.43 2.07 9.73
N GLN A 104 0.77 1.35 8.80
CA GLN A 104 0.08 1.95 7.66
C GLN A 104 -1.42 2.19 7.92
N SER A 105 -1.92 1.74 9.08
CA SER A 105 -3.29 1.90 9.56
C SER A 105 -3.35 1.60 11.06
N GLU A 106 -4.37 2.09 11.74
CA GLU A 106 -4.63 1.78 13.14
C GLU A 106 -4.89 0.28 13.36
N TRP A 107 -5.63 -0.32 12.42
CA TRP A 107 -5.83 -1.77 12.41
C TRP A 107 -4.50 -2.53 12.34
N ALA A 108 -3.58 -2.09 11.48
CA ALA A 108 -2.26 -2.71 11.37
C ALA A 108 -1.44 -2.53 12.65
N GLN A 109 -1.49 -1.37 13.28
CA GLN A 109 -0.84 -1.09 14.56
C GLN A 109 -1.37 -2.01 15.66
N MET A 110 -2.69 -2.08 15.81
CA MET A 110 -3.34 -2.91 16.84
C MET A 110 -3.03 -4.41 16.62
N TYR A 111 -3.16 -4.89 15.38
CA TYR A 111 -2.99 -6.31 15.07
C TYR A 111 -1.52 -6.75 15.09
N ALA A 112 -0.62 -6.00 14.43
CA ALA A 112 0.79 -6.34 14.35
C ALA A 112 1.56 -5.95 15.62
N GLY A 113 1.15 -4.90 16.33
CA GLY A 113 1.70 -4.51 17.62
C GLY A 113 1.56 -5.62 18.65
N PHE A 114 0.44 -6.34 18.66
CA PHE A 114 0.25 -7.52 19.48
C PHE A 114 1.26 -8.64 19.16
N LEU A 115 1.69 -8.74 17.89
CA LEU A 115 2.65 -9.75 17.43
C LEU A 115 4.11 -9.35 17.67
N THR A 116 4.41 -8.06 17.71
CA THR A 116 5.78 -7.54 17.87
C THR A 116 6.17 -7.29 19.33
N GLY A 117 5.24 -7.47 20.27
CA GLY A 117 5.49 -7.25 21.71
C GLY A 117 5.64 -5.75 22.02
N ASN A 118 6.85 -5.30 22.40
CA ASN A 118 7.10 -3.91 22.80
C ASN A 118 7.03 -2.88 21.65
N GLY A 119 6.79 -3.31 20.40
CA GLY A 119 6.71 -2.42 19.23
C GLY A 119 5.58 -1.39 19.25
N LEU A 120 4.69 -1.44 20.26
CA LEU A 120 3.65 -0.42 20.46
C LEU A 120 4.15 0.81 21.23
N LEU A 121 5.18 0.70 22.07
CA LEU A 121 5.64 1.80 22.92
C LEU A 121 6.24 2.94 22.10
N ASN A 122 6.96 2.63 21.02
CA ASN A 122 7.54 3.60 20.12
C ASN A 122 6.95 3.40 18.72
N SER A 123 5.65 3.59 18.57
CA SER A 123 5.00 3.38 17.29
C SER A 123 4.00 4.49 16.97
N MET A 124 3.80 4.71 15.68
CA MET A 124 2.82 5.64 15.14
C MET A 124 2.19 5.12 13.85
N VAL A 125 1.06 5.70 13.48
CA VAL A 125 0.41 5.44 12.19
C VAL A 125 0.76 6.54 11.22
N ILE A 126 1.28 6.15 10.04
CA ILE A 126 1.41 7.03 8.88
C ILE A 126 0.75 6.31 7.70
N TYR A 127 -0.42 6.79 7.31
CA TYR A 127 -1.12 6.23 6.15
C TYR A 127 -0.33 6.44 4.87
N ASN A 128 -0.42 5.49 3.95
CA ASN A 128 0.14 5.67 2.61
C ASN A 128 -0.49 6.87 1.91
N GLY A 129 0.26 7.48 1.01
CA GLY A 129 -0.21 8.61 0.20
C GLY A 129 -0.25 8.26 -1.28
N VAL A 130 -1.13 8.93 -2.02
CA VAL A 130 -1.26 8.83 -3.46
C VAL A 130 -0.88 10.14 -4.15
N ASP A 131 -0.19 10.04 -5.28
CA ASP A 131 0.23 11.23 -6.05
C ASP A 131 -0.97 11.83 -6.80
N LYS A 132 -1.43 12.99 -6.34
CA LYS A 132 -2.57 13.72 -6.91
C LYS A 132 -2.32 14.28 -8.32
N ASP A 133 -1.06 14.33 -8.76
CA ASP A 133 -0.74 14.72 -10.14
C ASP A 133 -0.95 13.56 -11.13
N ILE A 134 -1.12 12.34 -10.61
CA ILE A 134 -1.39 11.13 -11.39
C ILE A 134 -2.83 10.67 -11.16
N PHE A 135 -3.23 10.53 -9.89
CA PHE A 135 -4.55 10.05 -9.49
C PHE A 135 -5.37 11.22 -8.96
N TYR A 136 -6.33 11.65 -9.74
CA TYR A 136 -7.25 12.76 -9.46
C TYR A 136 -8.62 12.43 -10.05
N PRO A 137 -9.71 13.04 -9.57
CA PRO A 137 -11.06 12.77 -10.07
C PRO A 137 -11.16 13.06 -11.56
N GLY A 138 -11.88 12.20 -12.27
CA GLY A 138 -12.29 12.48 -13.65
C GLY A 138 -13.21 13.71 -13.74
N PRO A 139 -13.58 14.15 -14.95
CA PRO A 139 -14.58 15.19 -15.09
C PRO A 139 -15.88 14.72 -14.45
N GLU A 140 -16.53 15.63 -13.69
CA GLU A 140 -17.85 15.36 -13.14
C GLU A 140 -18.80 15.00 -14.30
N PHE A 141 -19.38 13.81 -14.22
CA PHE A 141 -20.43 13.44 -15.17
C PHE A 141 -21.68 14.22 -14.80
N GLU A 142 -22.16 15.05 -15.73
CA GLU A 142 -23.50 15.63 -15.57
C GLU A 142 -24.51 14.49 -15.42
N SER A 143 -25.36 14.59 -14.40
CA SER A 143 -26.28 13.56 -13.91
C SER A 143 -27.40 13.13 -14.87
N SER A 144 -27.36 13.53 -16.13
CA SER A 144 -28.43 13.31 -17.10
C SER A 144 -28.35 11.99 -17.89
N ASP A 145 -27.20 11.34 -17.90
CA ASP A 145 -27.07 10.05 -18.56
C ASP A 145 -26.91 8.93 -17.51
N TYR A 146 -27.96 8.19 -17.25
CA TYR A 146 -27.91 6.87 -16.60
C TYR A 146 -27.09 5.92 -17.46
N LYS A 147 -25.77 6.18 -17.53
CA LYS A 147 -24.81 5.25 -18.13
C LYS A 147 -24.70 4.04 -17.25
N SER A 148 -24.63 2.88 -17.86
CA SER A 148 -24.37 1.63 -17.20
C SER A 148 -23.13 1.74 -16.30
N LEU A 149 -23.24 1.38 -15.00
CA LEU A 149 -22.16 1.44 -14.05
C LEU A 149 -20.98 0.56 -14.50
N LYS A 150 -19.77 1.10 -14.37
CA LYS A 150 -18.53 0.42 -14.70
C LYS A 150 -17.78 0.03 -13.42
N TYR A 151 -17.66 -1.25 -13.23
CA TYR A 151 -16.94 -1.84 -12.11
C TYR A 151 -15.49 -2.11 -12.50
N LEU A 152 -14.59 -1.94 -11.56
CA LEU A 152 -13.16 -2.20 -11.71
C LEU A 152 -12.69 -3.17 -10.62
N TYR A 153 -11.85 -4.15 -11.00
CA TYR A 153 -11.12 -4.99 -10.07
C TYR A 153 -9.64 -4.94 -10.40
N VAL A 154 -8.78 -4.66 -9.40
CA VAL A 154 -7.33 -4.51 -9.60
C VAL A 154 -6.53 -5.33 -8.61
N GLN A 155 -5.62 -6.16 -9.13
CA GLN A 155 -4.59 -6.84 -8.34
C GLN A 155 -3.25 -6.84 -9.06
N SER A 156 -2.15 -6.62 -8.35
CA SER A 156 -0.81 -6.57 -8.96
C SER A 156 -0.18 -7.94 -9.20
N GLN A 157 -0.56 -8.94 -8.41
CA GLN A 157 -0.01 -10.30 -8.44
C GLN A 157 -1.07 -11.30 -7.96
N LYS A 158 -0.92 -12.56 -8.34
CA LYS A 158 -1.73 -13.67 -7.80
C LYS A 158 -1.67 -13.65 -6.27
N ASN A 159 -2.78 -13.31 -5.66
CA ASN A 159 -2.88 -13.20 -4.21
C ASN A 159 -4.30 -13.57 -3.74
N GLU A 160 -4.43 -14.74 -3.12
CA GLU A 160 -5.71 -15.26 -2.62
C GLU A 160 -6.40 -14.30 -1.63
N ASN A 161 -5.63 -13.49 -0.90
CA ASN A 161 -6.23 -12.50 0.02
C ASN A 161 -6.97 -11.37 -0.70
N LYS A 162 -6.75 -11.18 -2.01
CA LYS A 162 -7.50 -10.21 -2.82
C LYS A 162 -8.90 -10.72 -3.17
N ARG A 163 -9.16 -12.02 -2.98
CA ARG A 163 -10.48 -12.65 -3.01
C ARG A 163 -11.24 -12.36 -4.32
N PHE A 164 -10.58 -12.64 -5.44
CA PHE A 164 -11.16 -12.41 -6.77
C PHE A 164 -12.54 -13.09 -6.94
N ALA A 165 -12.68 -14.34 -6.51
CA ALA A 165 -13.95 -15.08 -6.61
C ALA A 165 -15.11 -14.34 -5.90
N GLU A 166 -14.83 -13.65 -4.79
CA GLU A 166 -15.82 -12.84 -4.07
C GLU A 166 -16.15 -11.55 -4.85
N ALA A 167 -15.14 -10.90 -5.47
CA ALA A 167 -15.39 -9.75 -6.35
C ALA A 167 -16.27 -10.15 -7.53
N ALA A 168 -15.96 -11.28 -8.17
CA ALA A 168 -16.74 -11.83 -9.28
C ALA A 168 -18.19 -12.17 -8.85
N TYR A 169 -18.36 -12.73 -7.66
CA TYR A 169 -19.69 -13.01 -7.11
C TYR A 169 -20.48 -11.72 -6.86
N ILE A 170 -19.87 -10.71 -6.25
CA ILE A 170 -20.50 -9.40 -6.01
C ILE A 170 -20.96 -8.80 -7.35
N PHE A 171 -20.07 -8.78 -8.35
CA PHE A 171 -20.39 -8.30 -9.69
C PHE A 171 -21.54 -9.07 -10.30
N HIS A 172 -21.50 -10.41 -10.27
CA HIS A 172 -22.57 -11.25 -10.82
C HIS A 172 -23.94 -10.95 -10.18
N MET A 173 -23.99 -10.76 -8.86
CA MET A 173 -25.23 -10.41 -8.16
C MET A 173 -25.76 -9.03 -8.54
N ARG A 174 -24.90 -8.09 -8.92
CA ARG A 174 -25.28 -6.79 -9.47
C ARG A 174 -25.77 -6.90 -10.91
N TRP A 175 -25.02 -7.63 -11.74
CA TRP A 175 -25.33 -7.89 -13.14
C TRP A 175 -26.68 -8.60 -13.33
N ARG A 176 -27.05 -9.50 -12.46
CA ARG A 176 -28.40 -10.13 -12.49
C ARG A 176 -29.53 -9.12 -12.32
N LYS A 177 -29.28 -7.97 -11.70
CA LYS A 177 -30.27 -6.89 -11.53
C LYS A 177 -30.24 -5.88 -12.67
N ASP A 178 -29.05 -5.62 -13.21
CA ASP A 178 -28.83 -4.71 -14.33
C ASP A 178 -27.77 -5.30 -15.28
N GLN A 179 -28.20 -5.83 -16.40
CA GLN A 179 -27.31 -6.48 -17.39
C GLN A 179 -26.48 -5.47 -18.21
N ASN A 180 -26.69 -4.17 -18.03
CA ASN A 180 -25.90 -3.14 -18.72
C ASN A 180 -24.57 -2.82 -18.03
N ILE A 181 -24.37 -3.20 -16.77
CA ILE A 181 -23.12 -2.94 -16.05
C ILE A 181 -21.95 -3.71 -16.64
N LYS A 182 -20.74 -3.15 -16.50
CA LYS A 182 -19.50 -3.72 -17.01
C LYS A 182 -18.47 -3.93 -15.92
N LEU A 183 -17.62 -4.95 -16.05
CA LEU A 183 -16.47 -5.20 -15.18
C LEU A 183 -15.19 -5.21 -15.98
N THR A 184 -14.25 -4.35 -15.60
CA THR A 184 -12.88 -4.39 -16.09
C THR A 184 -11.98 -5.00 -15.01
N ILE A 185 -11.12 -5.93 -15.41
CA ILE A 185 -10.21 -6.68 -14.56
C ILE A 185 -8.78 -6.36 -14.94
N ILE A 186 -7.97 -5.94 -13.97
CA ILE A 186 -6.55 -5.62 -14.14
C ILE A 186 -5.70 -6.49 -13.22
N GLY A 187 -4.62 -7.02 -13.75
CA GLY A 187 -3.61 -7.71 -12.96
C GLY A 187 -3.17 -9.04 -13.53
N GLU A 188 -2.39 -9.76 -12.74
CA GLU A 188 -1.89 -11.08 -13.11
C GLU A 188 -2.84 -12.17 -12.59
N PHE A 189 -3.38 -12.93 -13.51
CA PHE A 189 -4.24 -14.08 -13.23
C PHE A 189 -3.67 -15.34 -13.88
N PRO A 190 -3.84 -16.53 -13.29
CA PRO A 190 -3.55 -17.78 -13.95
C PRO A 190 -4.39 -17.92 -15.22
N SER A 191 -3.79 -18.46 -16.29
CA SER A 191 -4.46 -18.63 -17.59
C SER A 191 -5.69 -19.56 -17.51
N ASP A 192 -5.66 -20.54 -16.64
CA ASP A 192 -6.76 -21.45 -16.35
C ASP A 192 -7.95 -20.78 -15.67
N LEU A 193 -7.69 -19.82 -14.78
CA LEU A 193 -8.72 -18.97 -14.17
C LEU A 193 -9.34 -18.01 -15.18
N VAL A 194 -8.53 -17.44 -16.06
CA VAL A 194 -9.02 -16.53 -17.11
C VAL A 194 -9.95 -17.25 -18.06
N SER A 195 -9.64 -18.49 -18.47
CA SER A 195 -10.47 -19.24 -19.42
C SER A 195 -11.72 -19.87 -18.80
N ALA A 196 -11.64 -20.41 -17.58
CA ALA A 196 -12.74 -21.17 -16.99
C ALA A 196 -13.73 -20.31 -16.20
N ASP A 197 -13.25 -19.35 -15.42
CA ASP A 197 -14.10 -18.52 -14.56
C ASP A 197 -14.69 -17.32 -15.30
N PHE A 198 -13.96 -16.78 -16.29
CA PHE A 198 -14.49 -15.69 -17.11
C PHE A 198 -15.53 -16.15 -18.12
N ASP A 199 -15.38 -17.38 -18.70
CA ASP A 199 -16.40 -17.97 -19.56
C ASP A 199 -17.71 -18.28 -18.80
N PHE A 200 -17.62 -18.62 -17.52
CA PHE A 200 -18.79 -18.85 -16.68
C PHE A 200 -19.57 -17.55 -16.38
N PHE A 201 -18.87 -16.43 -16.27
CA PHE A 201 -19.46 -15.09 -16.15
C PHE A 201 -19.67 -14.44 -17.54
N ALA A 202 -19.38 -15.20 -18.60
CA ALA A 202 -19.30 -14.73 -19.96
C ALA A 202 -20.56 -14.05 -20.46
N GLY A 203 -20.50 -12.84 -20.43
CA GLY A 203 -21.21 -11.96 -21.31
C GLY A 203 -20.19 -10.96 -21.85
N GLU A 204 -20.54 -10.21 -22.83
CA GLU A 204 -19.76 -9.10 -23.39
C GLU A 204 -19.45 -8.01 -22.35
N ASN A 205 -19.75 -8.25 -21.05
CA ASN A 205 -19.72 -7.28 -19.97
C ASN A 205 -18.46 -7.35 -19.10
N ILE A 206 -17.56 -8.30 -19.37
CA ILE A 206 -16.28 -8.46 -18.65
C ILE A 206 -15.11 -8.25 -19.61
N GLU A 207 -14.20 -7.36 -19.24
CA GLU A 207 -12.98 -7.06 -19.97
C GLU A 207 -11.76 -7.36 -19.09
N TYR A 208 -10.81 -8.13 -19.60
CA TYR A 208 -9.53 -8.41 -18.95
C TYR A 208 -8.38 -7.70 -19.66
N LEU A 209 -7.73 -6.76 -18.99
CA LEU A 209 -6.65 -5.94 -19.55
C LEU A 209 -5.24 -6.47 -19.23
N GLY A 210 -5.13 -7.52 -18.39
CA GLY A 210 -3.83 -7.97 -17.92
C GLY A 210 -3.15 -6.96 -16.99
N VAL A 211 -1.82 -7.02 -16.93
CA VAL A 211 -1.03 -6.11 -16.08
C VAL A 211 -0.86 -4.76 -16.77
N VAL A 212 -1.18 -3.68 -16.07
CA VAL A 212 -1.00 -2.29 -16.52
C VAL A 212 0.14 -1.66 -15.71
N PRO A 213 1.37 -1.63 -16.21
CA PRO A 213 2.53 -1.13 -15.47
C PRO A 213 2.64 0.39 -15.46
N ASP A 214 2.12 1.07 -16.47
CA ASP A 214 2.12 2.53 -16.55
C ASP A 214 1.07 3.12 -15.62
N ARG A 215 1.52 3.94 -14.66
CA ARG A 215 0.65 4.52 -13.63
C ARG A 215 -0.31 5.59 -14.17
N LYS A 216 0.05 6.28 -15.24
CA LYS A 216 -0.85 7.27 -15.86
C LYS A 216 -1.99 6.56 -16.59
N VAL A 217 -1.64 5.51 -17.37
CA VAL A 217 -2.64 4.66 -18.02
C VAL A 217 -3.55 4.00 -16.98
N LEU A 218 -2.99 3.49 -15.87
CA LEU A 218 -3.78 2.94 -14.78
C LEU A 218 -4.73 3.98 -14.18
N ALA A 219 -4.27 5.21 -13.95
CA ALA A 219 -5.10 6.30 -13.44
C ALA A 219 -6.23 6.69 -14.42
N ASP A 220 -5.94 6.68 -15.76
CA ASP A 220 -6.97 6.89 -16.78
C ASP A 220 -8.05 5.81 -16.73
N ILE A 221 -7.65 4.56 -16.49
CA ILE A 221 -8.62 3.47 -16.32
C ILE A 221 -9.45 3.69 -15.06
N TYR A 222 -8.84 4.04 -13.91
CA TYR A 222 -9.62 4.39 -12.71
C TYR A 222 -10.65 5.47 -13.03
N ARG A 223 -10.24 6.60 -13.63
CA ARG A 223 -11.16 7.70 -13.98
C ARG A 223 -12.30 7.30 -14.93
N GLY A 224 -12.11 6.26 -15.70
CA GLY A 224 -13.12 5.71 -16.61
C GLY A 224 -14.15 4.78 -15.95
N HIS A 225 -14.08 4.57 -14.62
CA HIS A 225 -14.91 3.63 -13.87
C HIS A 225 -15.60 4.33 -12.68
N ASP A 226 -16.64 3.69 -12.14
CA ASP A 226 -17.48 4.25 -11.08
C ASP A 226 -17.23 3.56 -9.74
N ILE A 227 -16.97 2.25 -9.75
CA ILE A 227 -16.89 1.42 -8.55
C ILE A 227 -15.68 0.51 -8.60
N LEU A 228 -14.85 0.56 -7.54
CA LEU A 228 -13.82 -0.45 -7.29
C LEU A 228 -14.40 -1.60 -6.46
N LEU A 229 -14.30 -2.85 -6.93
CA LEU A 229 -14.56 -4.03 -6.12
C LEU A 229 -13.33 -4.40 -5.32
N PHE A 230 -13.43 -4.35 -3.99
CA PHE A 230 -12.31 -4.62 -3.10
C PHE A 230 -12.68 -5.51 -1.91
N PRO A 231 -12.89 -6.83 -2.12
CA PRO A 231 -13.20 -7.78 -1.05
C PRO A 231 -11.97 -8.30 -0.30
N ALA A 232 -10.81 -7.68 -0.46
CA ALA A 232 -9.57 -8.16 0.12
C ALA A 232 -9.67 -8.33 1.64
N PHE A 233 -9.06 -9.42 2.14
CA PHE A 233 -9.04 -9.74 3.55
C PHE A 233 -7.70 -9.36 4.18
N ALA A 234 -7.75 -8.68 5.34
CA ALA A 234 -6.58 -8.33 6.14
C ALA A 234 -5.50 -7.57 5.36
N ASP A 235 -5.89 -6.62 4.51
CA ASP A 235 -4.96 -5.68 3.88
C ASP A 235 -4.75 -4.48 4.81
N ALA A 236 -3.50 -4.15 5.08
CA ALA A 236 -3.17 -3.09 6.04
C ALA A 236 -3.46 -1.69 5.50
N SER A 237 -3.12 -1.45 4.24
CA SER A 237 -3.32 -0.14 3.58
C SER A 237 -3.20 -0.34 2.06
N PRO A 238 -4.29 -0.73 1.41
CA PRO A 238 -4.27 -1.04 -0.02
C PRO A 238 -4.13 0.21 -0.88
N ASN A 239 -3.04 0.31 -1.62
CA ASN A 239 -2.83 1.41 -2.58
C ASN A 239 -3.94 1.49 -3.62
N THR A 240 -4.49 0.35 -4.05
CA THR A 240 -5.63 0.26 -4.99
C THR A 240 -6.85 1.05 -4.50
N VAL A 241 -7.14 1.01 -3.20
CA VAL A 241 -8.25 1.77 -2.60
C VAL A 241 -7.94 3.26 -2.55
N LEU A 242 -6.70 3.63 -2.20
CA LEU A 242 -6.27 5.03 -2.22
C LEU A 242 -6.31 5.62 -3.64
N GLU A 243 -5.86 4.86 -4.63
CA GLU A 243 -5.86 5.24 -6.05
C GLU A 243 -7.30 5.42 -6.57
N ALA A 244 -8.20 4.47 -6.25
CA ALA A 244 -9.60 4.55 -6.61
C ALA A 244 -10.30 5.76 -5.97
N ARG A 245 -10.11 5.94 -4.66
CA ARG A 245 -10.66 7.09 -3.92
C ARG A 245 -10.16 8.43 -4.49
N ALA A 246 -8.88 8.53 -4.80
CA ALA A 246 -8.30 9.72 -5.40
C ALA A 246 -8.87 10.03 -6.79
N CYS A 247 -9.28 9.00 -7.54
CA CYS A 247 -9.94 9.14 -8.83
C CYS A 247 -11.47 9.32 -8.74
N GLY A 248 -12.04 9.32 -7.53
CA GLY A 248 -13.47 9.55 -7.31
C GLY A 248 -14.35 8.30 -7.37
N LEU A 249 -13.77 7.08 -7.39
CA LEU A 249 -14.56 5.84 -7.41
C LEU A 249 -15.13 5.54 -6.01
N LEU A 250 -16.32 4.97 -6.02
CA LEU A 250 -16.84 4.26 -4.85
C LEU A 250 -16.11 2.94 -4.65
N VAL A 251 -16.05 2.45 -3.41
CA VAL A 251 -15.42 1.16 -3.10
C VAL A 251 -16.46 0.21 -2.52
N GLU A 252 -16.67 -0.93 -3.15
CA GLU A 252 -17.65 -1.94 -2.77
C GLU A 252 -16.97 -3.26 -2.38
N GLY A 253 -17.61 -4.04 -1.50
CA GLY A 253 -17.12 -5.35 -1.06
C GLY A 253 -16.10 -5.30 0.07
N VAL A 254 -15.93 -4.16 0.72
CA VAL A 254 -14.91 -3.97 1.78
C VAL A 254 -15.17 -4.91 2.95
N ASN A 255 -14.10 -5.62 3.36
CA ASN A 255 -14.11 -6.52 4.50
C ASN A 255 -13.88 -5.75 5.82
N ASP A 256 -14.46 -6.25 6.91
CA ASP A 256 -14.26 -5.69 8.25
C ASP A 256 -12.86 -5.94 8.82
N VAL A 257 -12.12 -6.90 8.26
CA VAL A 257 -10.77 -7.24 8.70
C VAL A 257 -9.75 -6.60 7.77
N GLY A 258 -9.04 -5.61 8.28
CA GLY A 258 -8.04 -4.83 7.54
C GLY A 258 -8.18 -3.33 7.79
N GLY A 259 -7.20 -2.56 7.33
CA GLY A 259 -7.20 -1.10 7.44
C GLY A 259 -7.97 -0.39 6.31
N THR A 260 -8.70 -1.15 5.47
CA THR A 260 -9.36 -0.56 4.28
C THR A 260 -10.43 0.45 4.65
N LYS A 261 -11.23 0.17 5.72
CA LYS A 261 -12.29 1.09 6.16
C LYS A 261 -11.77 2.44 6.60
N GLU A 262 -10.63 2.46 7.30
CA GLU A 262 -9.96 3.70 7.72
C GLU A 262 -9.62 4.60 6.52
N LEU A 263 -9.20 3.98 5.40
CA LEU A 263 -8.86 4.71 4.18
C LEU A 263 -10.07 5.31 3.46
N LEU A 264 -11.29 4.93 3.86
CA LEU A 264 -12.55 5.42 3.29
C LEU A 264 -13.23 6.45 4.19
N GLU A 265 -12.65 6.77 5.34
CA GLU A 265 -13.19 7.79 6.24
C GLU A 265 -13.15 9.18 5.60
N ASP A 266 -14.24 9.91 5.79
CA ASP A 266 -14.36 11.29 5.33
C ASP A 266 -13.33 12.18 6.05
N GLY A 267 -12.70 13.07 5.30
CA GLY A 267 -11.70 14.01 5.84
C GLY A 267 -10.29 13.44 5.98
N LEU A 268 -10.07 12.13 5.79
CA LEU A 268 -8.71 11.59 5.76
C LEU A 268 -7.96 12.12 4.53
N ASP A 269 -6.89 12.88 4.77
CA ASP A 269 -5.97 13.30 3.70
C ASP A 269 -5.11 12.12 3.25
N ILE A 270 -5.34 11.66 2.03
CA ILE A 270 -4.63 10.55 1.40
C ILE A 270 -3.54 11.01 0.42
N THR A 271 -3.13 12.27 0.47
CA THR A 271 -2.14 12.80 -0.47
C THR A 271 -0.73 12.31 -0.17
N LEU A 272 0.08 12.21 -1.23
CA LEU A 272 1.51 11.93 -1.12
C LEU A 272 2.24 13.01 -0.29
N GLU A 273 1.79 14.25 -0.39
CA GLU A 273 2.34 15.40 0.33
C GLU A 273 2.19 15.22 1.84
N ARG A 274 0.97 14.89 2.33
CA ARG A 274 0.72 14.60 3.74
C ARG A 274 1.58 13.43 4.24
N MET A 275 1.63 12.31 3.50
CA MET A 275 2.47 11.18 3.87
C MET A 275 3.94 11.59 4.02
N CYS A 276 4.47 12.36 3.07
CA CYS A 276 5.86 12.84 3.13
C CYS A 276 6.06 13.81 4.30
N GLN A 277 5.10 14.66 4.62
CA GLN A 277 5.14 15.57 5.77
C GLN A 277 5.22 14.82 7.08
N ASP A 278 4.41 13.77 7.24
CA ASP A 278 4.41 12.95 8.46
C ASP A 278 5.76 12.26 8.66
N TYR A 279 6.33 11.68 7.60
CA TYR A 279 7.66 11.07 7.67
C TYR A 279 8.76 12.11 7.90
N TYR A 280 8.68 13.28 7.27
CA TYR A 280 9.66 14.33 7.50
C TYR A 280 9.64 14.83 8.95
N SER A 281 8.47 15.02 9.51
CA SER A 281 8.28 15.40 10.92
C SER A 281 8.84 14.34 11.87
N LEU A 282 8.57 13.06 11.61
CA LEU A 282 9.14 11.95 12.37
C LEU A 282 10.66 11.95 12.30
N PHE A 283 11.24 12.05 11.11
CA PHE A 283 12.69 12.03 10.95
C PHE A 283 13.37 13.24 11.63
N SER A 284 12.76 14.42 11.51
CA SER A 284 13.24 15.63 12.17
C SER A 284 13.23 15.49 13.69
N PHE A 285 12.17 14.93 14.25
CA PHE A 285 12.08 14.61 15.68
C PHE A 285 13.21 13.67 16.12
N LEU A 286 13.43 12.56 15.42
CA LEU A 286 14.49 11.61 15.76
C LEU A 286 15.91 12.22 15.66
N MET A 287 16.09 13.21 14.79
CA MET A 287 17.38 13.89 14.64
C MET A 287 17.63 14.97 15.72
N THR A 288 16.57 15.52 16.36
CA THR A 288 16.73 16.49 17.44
C THR A 288 17.17 15.85 18.75
N ASP A 289 16.72 14.62 19.04
CA ASP A 289 17.08 13.90 20.28
C ASP A 289 18.60 13.57 20.39
N VAL A 290 19.35 13.68 19.30
CA VAL A 290 20.82 13.44 19.29
C VAL A 290 21.58 14.64 19.87
N LYS A 291 20.99 15.84 19.98
CA LYS A 291 21.70 17.05 20.40
C LYS A 291 21.74 17.28 21.92
N GLU A 292 20.89 16.60 22.69
CA GLU A 292 20.82 16.81 24.15
C GLU A 292 21.74 15.89 24.98
N VAL A 293 22.44 14.93 24.36
CA VAL A 293 23.31 13.98 25.08
C VAL A 293 24.80 14.36 25.00
N SER A 294 25.15 15.49 24.42
CA SER A 294 26.52 15.99 24.37
C SER A 294 26.70 17.26 25.22
N VAL A 295 26.59 17.09 26.55
CA VAL A 295 27.12 18.03 27.55
C VAL A 295 27.89 17.25 28.60
#